data_0aeea520598465187a1745456a024200
#
_entry.id   0aeea520598465187a1745456a024200
#
_cell.length_a   1.000
_cell.length_b   1.000
_cell.length_c   1.000
_cell.angle_alpha   90.00
_cell.angle_beta   90.00
_cell.angle_gamma   90.00
#
_symmetry.space_group_name_H-M   'P 1'
#
loop_
_entity.id
_entity.type
_entity.pdbx_description
1 polymer ?
#
loop_
_entity_poly.entity_id
_entity_poly.type
_entity_poly.pdbx_seq_one_letter_code
_entity_poly.pdbx_strand_id
1 'polypeptide(L)'
;GQDVINKLKAHKVNTKYIRTVPDGMGTWLAVFDNDGDVCAAISKRPDTSPLTRLLEEKGDEIFKDCDSIALELDLEKDTVKQVLRFAKKYNKKVFAAVSNMSIAMERRDFLQQIDCFVCNQQEAGLLFSDDYNHLSPAQMREVLAANVHSANIPCMVVTMGGQGAVYASHNGESGIVPAKKVNVIDTT
;
A
#
# COMPACT_ATOMS: atom_id res chain seq x y z
N GLY A 1 -11.14 -18.18 1.18
CA GLY A 1 -10.90 -17.95 -0.26
C GLY A 1 -12.20 -17.78 -1.02
N GLN A 2 -13.08 -18.78 -1.02
CA GLN A 2 -14.33 -18.74 -1.83
C GLN A 2 -15.25 -17.59 -1.44
N ASP A 3 -15.39 -17.28 -0.16
CA ASP A 3 -16.22 -16.16 0.32
C ASP A 3 -15.71 -14.80 -0.20
N VAL A 4 -14.38 -14.62 -0.25
CA VAL A 4 -13.79 -13.40 -0.81
C VAL A 4 -14.15 -13.27 -2.29
N ILE A 5 -14.00 -14.35 -3.06
CA ILE A 5 -14.39 -14.37 -4.48
C ILE A 5 -15.86 -14.04 -4.67
N ASN A 6 -16.74 -14.63 -3.83
CA ASN A 6 -18.18 -14.38 -3.91
C ASN A 6 -18.54 -12.92 -3.58
N LYS A 7 -17.91 -12.33 -2.55
CA LYS A 7 -18.08 -10.91 -2.21
C LYS A 7 -17.61 -10.00 -3.34
N LEU A 8 -16.45 -10.26 -3.91
CA LEU A 8 -15.93 -9.49 -5.04
C LEU A 8 -16.88 -9.55 -6.25
N LYS A 9 -17.39 -10.75 -6.59
CA LYS A 9 -18.37 -10.91 -7.66
C LYS A 9 -19.67 -10.15 -7.38
N ALA A 10 -20.16 -10.17 -6.15
CA ALA A 10 -21.36 -9.42 -5.75
C ALA A 10 -21.20 -7.91 -5.95
N HIS A 11 -19.96 -7.40 -5.82
CA HIS A 11 -19.59 -6.02 -6.13
C HIS A 11 -19.15 -5.80 -7.58
N LYS A 12 -19.43 -6.75 -8.49
CA LYS A 12 -19.11 -6.67 -9.93
C LYS A 12 -17.60 -6.57 -10.25
N VAL A 13 -16.75 -7.02 -9.34
CA VAL A 13 -15.31 -7.10 -9.58
C VAL A 13 -15.01 -8.30 -10.49
N ASN A 14 -14.17 -8.10 -11.50
CA ASN A 14 -13.69 -9.18 -12.34
C ASN A 14 -12.70 -10.07 -11.57
N THR A 15 -13.09 -11.32 -11.36
CA THR A 15 -12.29 -12.30 -10.57
C THR A 15 -11.51 -13.29 -11.42
N LYS A 16 -11.43 -13.08 -12.73
CA LYS A 16 -10.80 -14.00 -13.71
C LYS A 16 -9.35 -14.37 -13.34
N TYR A 17 -8.62 -13.41 -12.77
CA TYR A 17 -7.21 -13.57 -12.46
C TYR A 17 -6.92 -13.93 -10.99
N ILE A 18 -7.94 -14.12 -10.16
CA ILE A 18 -7.75 -14.63 -8.80
C ILE A 18 -7.24 -16.06 -8.87
N ARG A 19 -6.21 -16.36 -8.10
CA ARG A 19 -5.66 -17.70 -7.94
C ARG A 19 -5.93 -18.22 -6.55
N THR A 20 -6.32 -19.47 -6.46
CA THR A 20 -6.47 -20.20 -5.19
C THR A 20 -5.27 -21.13 -5.03
N VAL A 21 -4.65 -21.13 -3.87
CA VAL A 21 -3.51 -21.97 -3.54
C VAL A 21 -3.88 -22.98 -2.46
N PRO A 22 -3.25 -24.17 -2.44
CA PRO A 22 -3.55 -25.21 -1.46
C PRO A 22 -3.34 -24.79 -0.02
N ASP A 23 -2.34 -23.95 0.25
CA ASP A 23 -1.99 -23.46 1.60
C ASP A 23 -3.02 -22.49 2.18
N GLY A 24 -4.01 -22.12 1.40
CA GLY A 24 -5.10 -21.23 1.80
C GLY A 24 -4.70 -19.76 1.84
N MET A 25 -5.47 -19.00 2.59
CA MET A 25 -5.23 -17.56 2.80
C MET A 25 -4.17 -17.34 3.87
N GLY A 26 -3.50 -16.20 3.82
CA GLY A 26 -2.72 -15.70 4.93
C GLY A 26 -3.56 -15.59 6.20
N THR A 27 -2.92 -15.72 7.33
CA THR A 27 -3.54 -15.54 8.64
C THR A 27 -2.80 -14.48 9.40
N TRP A 28 -3.52 -13.54 9.94
CA TRP A 28 -3.01 -12.52 10.85
C TRP A 28 -3.76 -12.66 12.18
N LEU A 29 -3.02 -12.84 13.25
CA LEU A 29 -3.52 -12.90 14.62
C LEU A 29 -2.95 -11.71 15.37
N ALA A 30 -3.81 -10.87 15.92
CA ALA A 30 -3.41 -9.72 16.71
C ALA A 30 -3.85 -9.87 18.16
N VAL A 31 -3.02 -9.34 19.05
CA VAL A 31 -3.31 -9.14 20.48
C VAL A 31 -3.47 -7.64 20.69
N PHE A 32 -4.60 -7.25 21.25
CA PHE A 32 -4.92 -5.86 21.53
C PHE A 32 -4.69 -5.57 23.01
N ASP A 33 -4.30 -4.35 23.32
CA ASP A 33 -4.32 -3.82 24.68
C ASP A 33 -5.73 -3.33 25.07
N ASN A 34 -5.83 -2.74 26.27
CA ASN A 34 -7.12 -2.26 26.79
C ASN A 34 -7.64 -1.00 26.04
N ASP A 35 -6.80 -0.31 25.30
CA ASP A 35 -7.13 0.88 24.51
C ASP A 35 -7.54 0.52 23.08
N GLY A 36 -7.44 -0.77 22.72
CA GLY A 36 -7.78 -1.29 21.39
C GLY A 36 -6.63 -1.20 20.38
N ASP A 37 -5.43 -0.92 20.84
CA ASP A 37 -4.24 -0.88 20.00
C ASP A 37 -3.58 -2.25 19.90
N VAL A 38 -3.00 -2.57 18.74
CA VAL A 38 -2.29 -3.84 18.53
C VAL A 38 -0.94 -3.79 19.24
N CYS A 39 -0.80 -4.57 20.31
CA CYS A 39 0.45 -4.70 21.06
C CYS A 39 1.36 -5.85 20.58
N ALA A 40 0.80 -6.86 19.91
CA ALA A 40 1.55 -7.96 19.31
C ALA A 40 0.77 -8.58 18.16
N ALA A 41 1.46 -9.11 17.16
CA ALA A 41 0.82 -9.83 16.06
C ALA A 41 1.69 -10.98 15.54
N ILE A 42 1.03 -12.02 15.03
CA ILE A 42 1.66 -13.14 14.32
C ILE A 42 1.05 -13.22 12.93
N SER A 43 1.89 -13.19 11.92
CA SER A 43 1.50 -13.30 10.51
C SER A 43 1.99 -14.61 9.89
N LYS A 44 1.09 -15.37 9.28
CA LYS A 44 1.43 -16.42 8.32
C LYS A 44 1.11 -15.92 6.93
N ARG A 45 2.11 -15.74 6.09
CA ARG A 45 1.94 -15.32 4.68
C ARG A 45 1.64 -16.52 3.79
N PRO A 46 0.75 -16.39 2.80
CA PRO A 46 0.55 -17.42 1.79
C PRO A 46 1.73 -17.42 0.80
N ASP A 47 1.91 -18.52 0.08
CA ASP A 47 2.79 -18.54 -1.09
C ASP A 47 2.21 -17.65 -2.20
N THR A 48 2.93 -16.59 -2.57
CA THR A 48 2.54 -15.66 -3.63
C THR A 48 3.23 -15.91 -4.98
N SER A 49 4.08 -16.95 -5.07
CA SER A 49 4.77 -17.32 -6.30
C SER A 49 3.85 -17.59 -7.50
N PRO A 50 2.59 -18.08 -7.33
CA PRO A 50 1.64 -18.19 -8.43
C PRO A 50 1.28 -16.87 -9.11
N LEU A 51 1.42 -15.73 -8.41
CA LEU A 51 1.22 -14.41 -9.02
C LEU A 51 2.32 -14.08 -10.02
N THR A 52 3.57 -14.39 -9.71
CA THR A 52 4.70 -14.20 -10.63
C THR A 52 4.48 -14.96 -11.95
N ARG A 53 4.08 -16.24 -11.85
CA ARG A 53 3.74 -17.04 -13.03
C ARG A 53 2.54 -16.51 -13.81
N LEU A 54 1.50 -16.06 -13.11
CA LEU A 54 0.34 -15.44 -13.75
C LEU A 54 0.75 -14.20 -14.56
N LEU A 55 1.64 -13.37 -14.02
CA LEU A 55 2.14 -12.19 -14.72
C LEU A 55 3.00 -12.54 -15.94
N GLU A 56 3.80 -13.60 -15.85
CA GLU A 56 4.56 -14.11 -16.99
C GLU A 56 3.64 -14.57 -18.14
N GLU A 57 2.56 -15.26 -17.81
CA GLU A 57 1.63 -15.84 -18.80
C GLU A 57 0.60 -14.83 -19.32
N LYS A 58 0.11 -13.93 -18.46
CA LYS A 58 -1.08 -13.09 -18.70
C LYS A 58 -0.86 -11.61 -18.46
N GLY A 59 0.36 -11.18 -18.10
CA GLY A 59 0.62 -9.79 -17.75
C GLY A 59 0.22 -8.82 -18.86
N ASP A 60 0.53 -9.11 -20.11
CA ASP A 60 0.13 -8.26 -21.23
C ASP A 60 -1.41 -8.11 -21.36
N GLU A 61 -2.15 -9.20 -21.16
CA GLU A 61 -3.62 -9.18 -21.18
C GLU A 61 -4.18 -8.35 -20.01
N ILE A 62 -3.61 -8.51 -18.79
CA ILE A 62 -4.06 -7.84 -17.57
C ILE A 62 -3.82 -6.33 -17.64
N PHE A 63 -2.60 -5.93 -17.99
CA PHE A 63 -2.18 -4.53 -17.89
C PHE A 63 -2.53 -3.66 -19.08
N LYS A 64 -2.80 -4.25 -20.25
CA LYS A 64 -3.21 -3.51 -21.43
C LYS A 64 -4.54 -2.78 -21.21
N ASP A 65 -5.50 -3.45 -20.60
CA ASP A 65 -6.88 -2.99 -20.49
C ASP A 65 -7.23 -2.29 -19.17
N CYS A 66 -6.30 -2.22 -18.19
CA CYS A 66 -6.53 -1.48 -16.96
C CYS A 66 -6.23 0.02 -17.12
N ASP A 67 -6.87 0.87 -16.33
CA ASP A 67 -6.61 2.31 -16.30
C ASP A 67 -5.49 2.65 -15.31
N SER A 68 -5.45 1.97 -14.18
CA SER A 68 -4.47 2.14 -13.12
C SER A 68 -4.25 0.84 -12.34
N ILE A 69 -3.20 0.82 -11.54
CA ILE A 69 -2.77 -0.35 -10.78
C ILE A 69 -2.76 0.01 -9.29
N ALA A 70 -3.46 -0.77 -8.48
CA ALA A 70 -3.29 -0.77 -7.03
C ALA A 70 -2.34 -1.93 -6.66
N LEU A 71 -1.23 -1.62 -5.98
CA LEU A 71 -0.14 -2.54 -5.71
C LEU A 71 0.14 -2.64 -4.21
N GLU A 72 0.18 -3.86 -3.69
CA GLU A 72 0.74 -4.15 -2.37
C GLU A 72 2.24 -4.44 -2.51
N LEU A 73 3.09 -3.66 -1.81
CA LEU A 73 4.54 -3.79 -1.90
C LEU A 73 5.12 -4.98 -1.12
N ASP A 74 4.31 -5.61 -0.27
CA ASP A 74 4.71 -6.82 0.48
C ASP A 74 4.81 -8.08 -0.37
N LEU A 75 4.45 -8.00 -1.65
CA LEU A 75 4.60 -9.10 -2.60
C LEU A 75 6.08 -9.42 -2.85
N GLU A 76 6.34 -10.59 -3.42
CA GLU A 76 7.69 -11.00 -3.84
C GLU A 76 8.35 -9.94 -4.73
N LYS A 77 9.64 -9.69 -4.52
CA LYS A 77 10.40 -8.65 -5.24
C LYS A 77 10.26 -8.76 -6.75
N ASP A 78 10.29 -9.97 -7.28
CA ASP A 78 10.19 -10.21 -8.73
C ASP A 78 8.77 -9.96 -9.25
N THR A 79 7.74 -10.22 -8.44
CA THR A 79 6.36 -9.85 -8.76
C THR A 79 6.22 -8.34 -8.87
N VAL A 80 6.73 -7.59 -7.88
CA VAL A 80 6.70 -6.11 -7.90
C VAL A 80 7.43 -5.56 -9.12
N LYS A 81 8.64 -6.06 -9.43
CA LYS A 81 9.39 -5.66 -10.63
C LYS A 81 8.61 -5.91 -11.92
N GLN A 82 7.94 -7.07 -12.02
CA GLN A 82 7.13 -7.37 -13.20
C GLN A 82 5.95 -6.40 -13.33
N VAL A 83 5.25 -6.09 -12.23
CA VAL A 83 4.15 -5.10 -12.23
C VAL A 83 4.66 -3.75 -12.71
N LEU A 84 5.77 -3.23 -12.15
CA LEU A 84 6.35 -1.95 -12.55
C LEU A 84 6.80 -1.94 -14.03
N ARG A 85 7.36 -3.07 -14.52
CA ARG A 85 7.70 -3.22 -15.95
C ARG A 85 6.47 -3.12 -16.85
N PHE A 86 5.35 -3.80 -16.49
CA PHE A 86 4.11 -3.71 -17.24
C PHE A 86 3.47 -2.32 -17.15
N ALA A 87 3.49 -1.70 -15.96
CA ALA A 87 3.03 -0.33 -15.77
C ALA A 87 3.74 0.63 -16.72
N LYS A 88 5.06 0.55 -16.80
CA LYS A 88 5.88 1.34 -17.73
C LYS A 88 5.55 1.00 -19.20
N LYS A 89 5.45 -0.29 -19.54
CA LYS A 89 5.16 -0.75 -20.92
C LYS A 89 3.84 -0.20 -21.44
N TYR A 90 2.81 -0.17 -20.58
CA TYR A 90 1.45 0.25 -20.95
C TYR A 90 1.09 1.66 -20.46
N ASN A 91 2.06 2.42 -19.94
CA ASN A 91 1.89 3.77 -19.42
C ASN A 91 0.74 3.85 -18.40
N LYS A 92 0.75 2.95 -17.40
CA LYS A 92 -0.27 2.87 -16.36
C LYS A 92 0.23 3.48 -15.06
N LYS A 93 -0.62 4.23 -14.38
CA LYS A 93 -0.32 4.78 -13.06
C LYS A 93 -0.35 3.69 -11.99
N VAL A 94 0.61 3.76 -11.07
CA VAL A 94 0.73 2.82 -9.94
C VAL A 94 0.48 3.55 -8.63
N PHE A 95 -0.50 3.07 -7.88
CA PHE A 95 -0.80 3.47 -6.52
C PHE A 95 -0.44 2.32 -5.60
N ALA A 96 0.46 2.53 -4.66
CA ALA A 96 0.95 1.45 -3.82
C ALA A 96 0.75 1.73 -2.33
N ALA A 97 0.53 0.67 -1.59
CA ALA A 97 0.54 0.64 -0.13
C ALA A 97 1.50 -0.45 0.36
N VAL A 98 1.76 -0.46 1.65
CA VAL A 98 2.60 -1.45 2.31
C VAL A 98 1.97 -1.84 3.64
N SER A 99 1.97 -3.13 3.94
CA SER A 99 1.54 -3.65 5.25
C SER A 99 2.74 -3.98 6.15
N ASN A 100 3.94 -4.10 5.59
CA ASN A 100 5.18 -4.35 6.33
C ASN A 100 6.29 -3.41 5.86
N MET A 101 6.53 -2.38 6.64
CA MET A 101 7.49 -1.33 6.28
C MET A 101 8.93 -1.81 6.14
N SER A 102 9.32 -2.89 6.84
CA SER A 102 10.67 -3.46 6.68
C SER A 102 10.95 -3.84 5.22
N ILE A 103 9.95 -4.37 4.52
CA ILE A 103 10.05 -4.75 3.12
C ILE A 103 10.17 -3.50 2.22
N ALA A 104 9.38 -2.45 2.49
CA ALA A 104 9.44 -1.22 1.72
C ALA A 104 10.79 -0.50 1.89
N MET A 105 11.39 -0.54 3.08
CA MET A 105 12.71 0.03 3.34
C MET A 105 13.82 -0.62 2.52
N GLU A 106 13.74 -1.93 2.29
CA GLU A 106 14.66 -2.67 1.42
C GLU A 106 14.48 -2.36 -0.07
N ARG A 107 13.37 -1.71 -0.42
CA ARG A 107 12.92 -1.49 -1.80
C ARG A 107 12.64 -0.03 -2.12
N ARG A 108 13.40 0.88 -1.53
CA ARG A 108 13.25 2.34 -1.74
C ARG A 108 13.32 2.74 -3.22
N ASP A 109 14.07 1.99 -4.02
CA ASP A 109 14.16 2.16 -5.47
C ASP A 109 12.82 1.97 -6.21
N PHE A 110 11.89 1.20 -5.63
CA PHE A 110 10.56 1.04 -6.21
C PHE A 110 9.67 2.26 -5.95
N LEU A 111 9.84 2.94 -4.81
CA LEU A 111 9.03 4.10 -4.45
C LEU A 111 9.18 5.24 -5.47
N GLN A 112 10.36 5.38 -6.09
CA GLN A 112 10.61 6.36 -7.14
C GLN A 112 9.92 6.03 -8.48
N GLN A 113 9.42 4.79 -8.64
CA GLN A 113 8.72 4.30 -9.83
C GLN A 113 7.21 4.22 -9.65
N ILE A 114 6.71 4.61 -8.47
CA ILE A 114 5.31 4.57 -8.08
C ILE A 114 4.73 5.97 -8.13
N ASP A 115 3.59 6.15 -8.79
CA ASP A 115 2.95 7.47 -8.92
C ASP A 115 2.45 8.02 -7.59
N CYS A 116 1.94 7.15 -6.72
CA CYS A 116 1.51 7.53 -5.38
C CYS A 116 1.72 6.38 -4.39
N PHE A 117 2.45 6.65 -3.31
CA PHE A 117 2.67 5.73 -2.19
C PHE A 117 1.84 6.15 -0.97
N VAL A 118 1.15 5.21 -0.36
CA VAL A 118 0.28 5.45 0.80
C VAL A 118 0.80 4.66 2.00
N CYS A 119 0.96 5.33 3.14
CA CYS A 119 1.34 4.72 4.42
C CYS A 119 0.75 5.50 5.60
N ASN A 120 0.94 5.02 6.82
CA ASN A 120 0.60 5.75 8.04
C ASN A 120 1.80 6.57 8.58
N GLN A 121 1.58 7.33 9.68
CA GLN A 121 2.65 8.16 10.29
C GLN A 121 3.84 7.34 10.77
N GLN A 122 3.59 6.20 11.41
CA GLN A 122 4.64 5.33 11.90
C GLN A 122 5.47 4.73 10.76
N GLU A 123 4.81 4.30 9.71
CA GLU A 123 5.46 3.77 8.51
C GLU A 123 6.29 4.85 7.79
N ALA A 124 5.76 6.07 7.70
CA ALA A 124 6.49 7.21 7.16
C ALA A 124 7.74 7.53 8.00
N GLY A 125 7.63 7.49 9.33
CA GLY A 125 8.75 7.66 10.24
C GLY A 125 9.83 6.60 10.03
N LEU A 126 9.45 5.34 9.92
CA LEU A 126 10.39 4.26 9.60
C LEU A 126 11.07 4.48 8.25
N LEU A 127 10.35 4.90 7.22
CA LEU A 127 10.90 5.15 5.89
C LEU A 127 11.97 6.24 5.90
N PHE A 128 11.74 7.31 6.63
CA PHE A 128 12.64 8.47 6.69
C PHE A 128 13.56 8.47 7.90
N SER A 129 13.51 7.43 8.75
CA SER A 129 14.34 7.26 9.96
C SER A 129 14.13 8.38 10.99
N ASP A 130 12.86 8.72 11.24
CA ASP A 130 12.43 9.78 12.17
C ASP A 130 11.15 9.36 12.91
N ASP A 131 10.74 10.09 13.95
CA ASP A 131 9.49 9.85 14.68
C ASP A 131 8.44 10.92 14.35
N TYR A 132 7.40 10.50 13.63
CA TYR A 132 6.30 11.37 13.20
C TYR A 132 5.02 11.19 14.00
N ASN A 133 5.00 10.30 15.02
CA ASN A 133 3.77 9.95 15.73
C ASN A 133 3.14 11.14 16.47
N HIS A 134 3.94 12.14 16.83
CA HIS A 134 3.49 13.33 17.59
C HIS A 134 3.24 14.55 16.71
N LEU A 135 3.43 14.44 15.40
CA LEU A 135 3.25 15.57 14.50
C LEU A 135 1.77 15.86 14.25
N SER A 136 1.42 17.14 14.31
CA SER A 136 0.14 17.62 13.80
C SER A 136 0.09 17.51 12.26
N PRO A 137 -1.10 17.54 11.63
CA PRO A 137 -1.21 17.52 10.18
C PRO A 137 -0.43 18.64 9.48
N ALA A 138 -0.36 19.83 10.07
CA ALA A 138 0.41 20.95 9.52
C ALA A 138 1.91 20.66 9.52
N GLN A 139 2.45 20.19 10.65
CA GLN A 139 3.86 19.81 10.77
C GLN A 139 4.19 18.61 9.86
N MET A 140 3.31 17.60 9.83
CA MET A 140 3.48 16.45 8.95
C MET A 140 3.55 16.85 7.47
N ARG A 141 2.73 17.80 7.03
CA ARG A 141 2.76 18.31 5.65
C ARG A 141 4.11 18.93 5.29
N GLU A 142 4.69 19.74 6.19
CA GLU A 142 5.98 20.40 5.96
C GLU A 142 7.11 19.38 5.86
N VAL A 143 7.17 18.45 6.82
CA VAL A 143 8.17 17.38 6.85
C VAL A 143 8.03 16.46 5.62
N LEU A 144 6.79 16.06 5.31
CA LEU A 144 6.53 15.19 4.17
C LEU A 144 6.94 15.84 2.85
N ALA A 145 6.64 17.13 2.64
CA ALA A 145 7.01 17.85 1.44
C ALA A 145 8.54 17.88 1.24
N ALA A 146 9.31 18.13 2.30
CA ALA A 146 10.77 18.12 2.26
C ALA A 146 11.31 16.73 1.93
N ASN A 147 10.80 15.69 2.58
CA ASN A 147 11.26 14.31 2.41
C ASN A 147 10.91 13.73 1.03
N VAL A 148 9.70 13.95 0.55
CA VAL A 148 9.26 13.52 -0.79
C VAL A 148 10.15 14.13 -1.88
N HIS A 149 10.47 15.42 -1.75
CA HIS A 149 11.38 16.09 -2.68
C HIS A 149 12.79 15.51 -2.62
N SER A 150 13.37 15.37 -1.43
CA SER A 150 14.73 14.85 -1.22
C SER A 150 14.89 13.39 -1.66
N ALA A 151 13.86 12.56 -1.44
CA ALA A 151 13.86 11.15 -1.81
C ALA A 151 13.46 10.90 -3.28
N ASN A 152 13.09 11.94 -4.02
CA ASN A 152 12.60 11.84 -5.40
C ASN A 152 11.40 10.89 -5.53
N ILE A 153 10.48 10.92 -4.56
CA ILE A 153 9.23 10.14 -4.58
C ILE A 153 8.18 10.98 -5.33
N PRO A 154 7.50 10.46 -6.36
CA PRO A 154 6.55 11.25 -7.15
C PRO A 154 5.41 11.84 -6.32
N CYS A 155 4.76 11.04 -5.48
CA CYS A 155 3.73 11.47 -4.54
C CYS A 155 3.66 10.52 -3.36
N MET A 156 3.35 11.06 -2.19
CA MET A 156 3.14 10.28 -0.98
C MET A 156 1.93 10.80 -0.20
N VAL A 157 1.14 9.88 0.34
CA VAL A 157 0.01 10.16 1.23
C VAL A 157 0.27 9.48 2.56
N VAL A 158 0.19 10.26 3.65
CA VAL A 158 0.31 9.75 5.02
C VAL A 158 -1.04 9.85 5.71
N THR A 159 -1.59 8.71 6.11
CA THR A 159 -2.82 8.63 6.88
C THR A 159 -2.52 8.91 8.36
N MET A 160 -3.41 9.67 9.02
CA MET A 160 -3.25 10.14 10.40
C MET A 160 -4.49 9.82 11.25
N GLY A 161 -5.15 8.70 10.98
CA GLY A 161 -6.35 8.26 11.69
C GLY A 161 -7.44 9.35 11.74
N GLY A 162 -7.92 9.67 12.93
CA GLY A 162 -8.95 10.70 13.14
C GLY A 162 -8.55 12.14 12.75
N GLN A 163 -7.28 12.39 12.49
CA GLN A 163 -6.79 13.69 12.00
C GLN A 163 -6.86 13.81 10.47
N GLY A 164 -7.15 12.71 9.75
CA GLY A 164 -7.27 12.72 8.30
C GLY A 164 -6.04 12.19 7.59
N ALA A 165 -5.64 12.86 6.53
CA ALA A 165 -4.48 12.49 5.73
C ALA A 165 -3.73 13.73 5.24
N VAL A 166 -2.43 13.56 5.03
CA VAL A 166 -1.54 14.58 4.48
C VAL A 166 -0.94 14.02 3.19
N TYR A 167 -0.80 14.85 2.17
CA TYR A 167 -0.12 14.45 0.95
C TYR A 167 0.94 15.48 0.55
N ALA A 168 1.95 15.00 -0.13
CA ALA A 168 2.94 15.82 -0.81
C ALA A 168 3.42 15.14 -2.09
N SER A 169 3.76 15.91 -3.10
CA SER A 169 4.30 15.44 -4.35
C SER A 169 5.60 16.16 -4.71
N HIS A 170 6.43 15.50 -5.50
CA HIS A 170 7.73 16.00 -5.90
C HIS A 170 7.67 17.34 -6.65
N ASN A 171 6.56 17.62 -7.33
CA ASN A 171 6.32 18.90 -8.03
C ASN A 171 6.01 20.09 -7.10
N GLY A 172 6.00 19.87 -5.76
CA GLY A 172 5.76 20.89 -4.75
C GLY A 172 4.30 21.03 -4.28
N GLU A 173 3.38 20.28 -4.84
CA GLU A 173 2.01 20.25 -4.32
C GLU A 173 1.95 19.52 -2.99
N SER A 174 1.25 20.08 -2.01
CA SER A 174 0.98 19.44 -0.72
C SER A 174 -0.30 19.92 -0.11
N GLY A 175 -0.93 19.09 0.72
CA GLY A 175 -2.18 19.47 1.37
C GLY A 175 -2.57 18.56 2.51
N ILE A 176 -3.65 18.94 3.17
CA ILE A 176 -4.26 18.23 4.30
C ILE A 176 -5.71 17.91 3.93
N VAL A 177 -6.13 16.68 4.10
CA VAL A 177 -7.51 16.26 3.93
C VAL A 177 -8.03 15.85 5.31
N PRO A 178 -8.99 16.57 5.92
CA PRO A 178 -9.51 16.24 7.23
C PRO A 178 -10.31 14.92 7.21
N ALA A 179 -10.26 14.18 8.31
CA ALA A 179 -11.07 12.98 8.45
C ALA A 179 -12.57 13.31 8.50
N LYS A 180 -13.38 12.44 7.91
CA LYS A 180 -14.81 12.51 8.11
C LYS A 180 -15.14 11.98 9.52
N LYS A 181 -15.89 12.77 10.29
CA LYS A 181 -16.34 12.36 11.62
C LYS A 181 -17.33 11.19 11.51
N VAL A 182 -16.98 10.09 12.12
CA VAL A 182 -17.82 8.88 12.21
C VAL A 182 -17.80 8.36 13.64
N ASN A 183 -18.83 7.59 14.03
CA ASN A 183 -18.76 6.83 15.27
C ASN A 183 -17.89 5.59 15.02
N VAL A 184 -16.73 5.54 15.64
CA VAL A 184 -15.83 4.40 15.55
C VAL A 184 -16.36 3.29 16.47
N ILE A 185 -16.55 2.10 15.90
CA ILE A 185 -16.92 0.88 16.63
C ILE A 185 -15.68 -0.01 16.76
N ASP A 186 -14.88 -0.07 15.70
CA ASP A 186 -13.67 -0.86 15.61
C ASP A 186 -12.73 -0.20 14.58
N THR A 187 -11.43 -0.26 14.81
CA THR A 187 -10.40 0.31 13.92
C THR A 187 -9.62 -0.74 13.14
N THR A 188 -9.96 -2.03 13.30
CA THR A 188 -9.32 -3.17 12.62
C THR A 188 -10.15 -3.73 11.47
#